data_9c0aa9b7fa7b01c26a68da5e1ee595d1
#
_entry.id   9c0aa9b7fa7b01c26a68da5e1ee595d1
#
_cell.length_a   1.000
_cell.length_b   1.000
_cell.length_c   1.000
_cell.angle_alpha   90.00
_cell.angle_beta   90.00
_cell.angle_gamma   90.00
#
_symmetry.space_group_name_H-M   'P 1'
#
loop_
_entity.id
_entity.type
_entity.pdbx_description
1 polymer ?
#
loop_
_entity_poly.entity_id
_entity_poly.type
_entity_poly.pdbx_seq_one_letter_code
_entity_poly.pdbx_strand_id
1 'polypeptide(L)'
;MQIITSLEELRQKAVGYRAVPVAGELFSDVRTPIEVLRILKNVSSHCFLFESVENQEIWGRYTFLGFDPKEEIAFTGGKNPRGRIEEVLKEYKSSRMENLPSFTGGVVGYFS
;
A
#
# COMPACT_ATOMS: atom_id res chain seq x y z
N MET A 1 7.99 -12.05 13.97
CA MET A 1 7.59 -10.73 13.46
C MET A 1 7.73 -9.69 14.56
N GLN A 2 8.32 -8.57 14.24
CA GLN A 2 8.46 -7.47 15.18
C GLN A 2 7.58 -6.31 14.71
N ILE A 3 6.70 -5.81 15.59
CA ILE A 3 5.90 -4.63 15.29
C ILE A 3 6.76 -3.41 15.55
N ILE A 4 6.96 -2.59 14.53
CA ILE A 4 7.83 -1.41 14.59
C ILE A 4 7.10 -0.12 14.89
N THR A 5 5.77 -0.13 14.82
CA THR A 5 4.95 1.02 15.16
C THR A 5 4.39 0.86 16.57
N SER A 6 4.76 1.74 17.49
CA SER A 6 4.27 1.67 18.88
C SER A 6 2.83 2.18 19.00
N LEU A 7 2.12 1.72 20.02
CA LEU A 7 0.75 2.17 20.27
C LEU A 7 0.69 3.68 20.55
N GLU A 8 1.66 4.20 21.28
CA GLU A 8 1.75 5.64 21.59
C GLU A 8 1.96 6.47 20.33
N GLU A 9 2.87 6.03 19.44
CA GLU A 9 3.11 6.67 18.15
C GLU A 9 1.85 6.66 17.28
N LEU A 10 1.13 5.54 17.24
CA LEU A 10 -0.14 5.43 16.53
C LEU A 10 -1.18 6.41 17.05
N ARG A 11 -1.32 6.54 18.37
CA ARG A 11 -2.26 7.49 18.98
C ARG A 11 -1.93 8.93 18.61
N GLN A 12 -0.67 9.29 18.62
CA GLN A 12 -0.22 10.64 18.25
C GLN A 12 -0.44 10.93 16.77
N LYS A 13 -0.07 9.99 15.91
CA LYS A 13 -0.15 10.16 14.46
C LYS A 13 -1.55 9.99 13.89
N ALA A 14 -2.47 9.37 14.63
CA ALA A 14 -3.85 9.16 14.18
C ALA A 14 -4.72 10.40 14.32
N VAL A 15 -4.30 11.39 15.08
CA VAL A 15 -5.10 12.60 15.32
C VAL A 15 -5.34 13.34 14.00
N GLY A 16 -6.61 13.51 13.64
CA GLY A 16 -6.99 14.20 12.41
C GLY A 16 -6.99 13.33 11.15
N TYR A 17 -6.71 12.02 11.27
CA TYR A 17 -6.67 11.08 10.13
C TYR A 17 -7.62 9.91 10.35
N ARG A 18 -8.26 9.45 9.27
CA ARG A 18 -9.11 8.25 9.30
C ARG A 18 -8.31 6.96 9.19
N ALA A 19 -7.08 7.05 8.69
CA ALA A 19 -6.21 5.91 8.51
C ALA A 19 -4.83 6.23 9.05
N VAL A 20 -4.19 5.24 9.63
CA VAL A 20 -2.81 5.33 10.08
C VAL A 20 -2.10 4.03 9.75
N PRO A 21 -0.90 4.10 9.15
CA PRO A 21 -0.19 2.87 8.82
C PRO A 21 0.37 2.20 10.07
N VAL A 22 0.20 0.89 10.14
CA VAL A 22 0.78 0.04 11.18
C VAL A 22 1.72 -0.93 10.49
N ALA A 23 2.94 -1.04 10.95
CA ALA A 23 3.94 -1.85 10.32
C ALA A 23 4.51 -2.91 11.25
N GLY A 24 4.69 -4.10 10.69
CA GLY A 24 5.47 -5.18 11.29
C GLY A 24 6.62 -5.54 10.36
N GLU A 25 7.68 -6.04 10.92
CA GLU A 25 8.87 -6.44 10.18
C GLU A 25 9.15 -7.91 10.42
N LEU A 26 9.45 -8.63 9.36
CA LEU A 26 9.86 -10.03 9.43
C LEU A 26 10.91 -10.33 8.34
N PHE A 27 11.71 -11.37 8.56
CA PHE A 27 12.68 -11.79 7.56
C PHE A 27 11.97 -12.49 6.40
N SER A 28 12.44 -12.23 5.20
CA SER A 28 11.92 -12.81 3.97
C SER A 28 12.93 -13.71 3.25
N ASP A 29 13.89 -14.24 3.99
CA ASP A 29 15.02 -15.00 3.46
C ASP A 29 14.64 -16.33 2.80
N VAL A 30 13.43 -16.84 3.08
CA VAL A 30 12.94 -18.12 2.51
C VAL A 30 11.87 -17.96 1.43
N ARG A 31 11.47 -16.74 1.10
CA ARG A 31 10.39 -16.47 0.13
C ARG A 31 10.77 -15.35 -0.84
N THR A 32 10.42 -15.56 -2.11
CA THR A 32 10.54 -14.50 -3.13
C THR A 32 9.24 -13.68 -3.19
N PRO A 33 9.29 -12.45 -3.72
CA PRO A 33 8.07 -11.65 -3.92
C PRO A 33 7.00 -12.35 -4.76
N ILE A 34 7.40 -13.09 -5.80
CA ILE A 34 6.46 -13.83 -6.66
C ILE A 34 5.77 -14.94 -5.88
N GLU A 35 6.49 -15.66 -5.03
CA GLU A 35 5.88 -16.69 -4.17
C GLU A 35 4.86 -16.08 -3.21
N VAL A 36 5.19 -14.94 -2.61
CA VAL A 36 4.27 -14.22 -1.73
C VAL A 36 3.03 -13.79 -2.51
N LEU A 37 3.18 -13.27 -3.73
CA LEU A 37 2.04 -12.91 -4.56
C LEU A 37 1.12 -14.11 -4.83
N ARG A 38 1.68 -15.27 -5.12
CA ARG A 38 0.91 -16.51 -5.31
C ARG A 38 0.11 -16.89 -4.07
N ILE A 39 0.69 -16.72 -2.90
CA ILE A 39 0.00 -16.96 -1.62
C ILE A 39 -1.13 -15.96 -1.44
N LEU A 40 -0.89 -14.68 -1.69
CA LEU A 40 -1.90 -13.63 -1.55
C LEU A 40 -3.09 -13.83 -2.49
N LYS A 41 -2.87 -14.36 -3.68
CA LYS A 41 -3.94 -14.66 -4.64
C LYS A 41 -4.91 -15.72 -4.14
N ASN A 42 -4.53 -16.51 -3.15
CA ASN A 42 -5.42 -17.49 -2.53
C ASN A 42 -6.35 -16.85 -1.48
N VAL A 43 -6.00 -15.70 -0.96
CA VAL A 43 -6.77 -15.02 0.08
C VAL A 43 -7.44 -13.73 -0.38
N SER A 44 -7.09 -13.24 -1.55
CA SER A 44 -7.67 -12.02 -2.10
C SER A 44 -7.82 -12.14 -3.62
N SER A 45 -8.97 -11.70 -4.14
CA SER A 45 -9.20 -11.62 -5.59
C SER A 45 -8.49 -10.44 -6.23
N HIS A 46 -8.04 -9.48 -5.44
CA HIS A 46 -7.35 -8.29 -5.91
C HIS A 46 -5.96 -8.23 -5.27
N CYS A 47 -4.95 -8.42 -6.09
CA CYS A 47 -3.54 -8.35 -5.68
C CYS A 47 -2.75 -7.56 -6.70
N PHE A 48 -1.70 -6.89 -6.25
CA PHE A 48 -0.74 -6.28 -7.15
C PHE A 48 0.69 -6.54 -6.70
N LEU A 49 1.60 -6.45 -7.65
CA LEU A 49 3.03 -6.45 -7.38
C LEU A 49 3.69 -5.38 -8.25
N PHE A 50 4.40 -4.49 -7.61
CA PHE A 50 5.26 -3.52 -8.29
C PHE A 50 6.70 -3.78 -7.94
N GLU A 51 7.49 -4.02 -8.96
CA GLU A 51 8.93 -4.24 -8.83
C GLU A 51 9.67 -3.17 -9.64
N SER A 52 10.59 -2.48 -8.99
CA SER A 52 11.40 -1.50 -9.68
C SER A 52 12.56 -2.18 -10.40
N VAL A 53 12.70 -1.89 -11.68
CA VAL A 53 13.83 -2.36 -12.49
C VAL A 53 14.93 -1.31 -12.65
N GLU A 54 14.73 -0.13 -12.11
CA GLU A 54 15.71 0.94 -12.18
C GLU A 54 16.66 0.92 -10.98
N ASN A 55 17.96 1.11 -11.24
CA ASN A 55 18.98 1.22 -10.19
C ASN A 55 18.96 2.59 -9.50
N GLN A 56 17.78 3.08 -9.17
CA GLN A 56 17.68 4.30 -8.38
C GLN A 56 17.74 3.93 -6.90
N GLU A 57 18.60 4.63 -6.18
CA GLU A 57 18.90 4.33 -4.77
C GLU A 57 17.69 4.34 -3.84
N ILE A 58 16.64 5.08 -4.21
CA ILE A 58 15.43 5.22 -3.38
C ILE A 58 14.34 4.24 -3.80
N TRP A 59 14.02 4.17 -5.09
CA TRP A 59 12.91 3.37 -5.60
C TRP A 59 13.27 1.94 -5.95
N GLY A 60 14.53 1.71 -6.35
CA GLY A 60 15.04 0.36 -6.67
C GLY A 60 15.21 -0.56 -5.47
N ARG A 61 14.98 -0.07 -4.25
CA ARG A 61 15.16 -0.83 -3.02
C ARG A 61 13.96 -1.67 -2.61
N TYR A 62 12.80 -1.42 -3.18
CA TYR A 62 11.56 -2.01 -2.70
C TYR A 62 10.81 -2.74 -3.80
N THR A 63 10.22 -3.86 -3.42
CA THR A 63 9.13 -4.49 -4.16
C THR A 63 7.88 -4.30 -3.33
N PHE A 64 6.83 -3.78 -3.95
CA PHE A 64 5.56 -3.54 -3.27
C PHE A 64 4.55 -4.59 -3.69
N LEU A 65 3.92 -5.21 -2.70
CA LEU A 65 2.78 -6.10 -2.91
C LEU A 65 1.59 -5.56 -2.12
N GLY A 66 0.41 -5.67 -2.70
CA GLY A 66 -0.81 -5.32 -2.02
C GLY A 66 -1.90 -6.33 -2.27
N PHE A 67 -2.82 -6.41 -1.32
CA PHE A 67 -3.96 -7.32 -1.41
C PHE A 67 -5.11 -6.78 -0.57
N ASP A 68 -6.29 -7.35 -0.77
CA ASP A 68 -7.48 -7.02 0.00
C ASP A 68 -7.77 -5.51 0.05
N PRO A 69 -8.04 -4.87 -1.11
CA PRO A 69 -8.26 -3.43 -1.16
C PRO A 69 -9.51 -3.04 -0.37
N LYS A 70 -9.45 -1.87 0.23
CA LYS A 70 -10.57 -1.29 0.95
C LYS A 70 -11.74 -0.98 0.01
N GLU A 71 -11.42 -0.56 -1.21
CA GLU A 71 -12.41 -0.16 -2.21
C GLU A 71 -11.86 -0.39 -3.61
N GLU A 72 -12.73 -0.82 -4.52
CA GLU A 72 -12.42 -0.92 -5.94
C GLU A 72 -13.14 0.20 -6.69
N ILE A 73 -12.40 0.91 -7.54
CA ILE A 73 -12.94 1.95 -8.39
C ILE A 73 -12.82 1.50 -9.84
N ALA A 74 -13.95 1.29 -10.51
CA ALA A 74 -13.99 0.88 -11.90
C ALA A 74 -14.85 1.83 -12.70
N PHE A 75 -14.33 2.34 -13.82
CA PHE A 75 -15.02 3.21 -14.73
C PHE A 75 -14.89 2.71 -16.16
N THR A 76 -15.99 2.80 -16.91
CA THR A 76 -16.05 2.40 -18.30
C THR A 76 -16.77 3.49 -19.11
N GLY A 77 -16.62 3.44 -20.42
CA GLY A 77 -17.43 4.27 -21.33
C GLY A 77 -17.12 5.75 -21.30
N GLY A 78 -15.87 6.14 -21.17
CA GLY A 78 -15.45 7.54 -21.26
C GLY A 78 -15.75 8.38 -20.02
N LYS A 79 -16.20 7.78 -18.94
CA LYS A 79 -16.39 8.49 -17.68
C LYS A 79 -15.04 8.85 -17.06
N ASN A 80 -14.95 10.03 -16.45
CA ASN A 80 -13.72 10.48 -15.80
C ASN A 80 -13.69 10.03 -14.33
N PRO A 81 -12.76 9.15 -13.93
CA PRO A 81 -12.67 8.66 -12.56
C PRO A 81 -11.98 9.63 -11.59
N ARG A 82 -11.47 10.75 -12.09
CA ARG A 82 -10.64 11.68 -11.31
C ARG A 82 -11.31 12.14 -10.02
N GLY A 83 -12.57 12.54 -10.09
CA GLY A 83 -13.31 13.02 -8.91
C GLY A 83 -13.39 11.99 -7.80
N ARG A 84 -13.68 10.73 -8.15
CA ARG A 84 -13.76 9.64 -7.16
C ARG A 84 -12.39 9.32 -6.58
N ILE A 85 -11.35 9.30 -7.41
CA ILE A 85 -9.98 9.07 -6.94
C ILE A 85 -9.55 10.16 -5.97
N GLU A 86 -9.82 11.43 -6.27
CA GLU A 86 -9.50 12.54 -5.39
C GLU A 86 -10.25 12.46 -4.05
N GLU A 87 -11.53 12.06 -4.07
CA GLU A 87 -12.31 11.85 -2.85
C GLU A 87 -11.71 10.75 -1.96
N VAL A 88 -11.33 9.63 -2.56
CA VAL A 88 -10.73 8.49 -1.83
C VAL A 88 -9.39 8.89 -1.23
N LEU A 89 -8.54 9.56 -1.98
CA LEU A 89 -7.24 10.02 -1.50
C LEU A 89 -7.38 11.01 -0.34
N LYS A 90 -8.39 11.85 -0.39
CA LYS A 90 -8.66 12.81 0.68
C LYS A 90 -9.25 12.12 1.91
N GLU A 91 -10.20 11.21 1.71
CA GLU A 91 -10.89 10.49 2.78
C GLU A 91 -9.95 9.59 3.58
N TYR A 92 -9.05 8.88 2.90
CA TYR A 92 -8.13 7.94 3.53
C TYR A 92 -6.70 8.48 3.65
N LYS A 93 -6.56 9.80 3.62
CA LYS A 93 -5.25 10.40 3.86
C LYS A 93 -4.71 9.94 5.21
N SER A 94 -3.48 9.45 5.21
CA SER A 94 -2.83 8.96 6.42
C SER A 94 -1.64 9.84 6.81
N SER A 95 -1.27 9.78 8.07
CA SER A 95 -0.09 10.48 8.56
C SER A 95 1.18 9.83 8.02
N ARG A 96 2.22 10.64 7.85
CA ARG A 96 3.54 10.15 7.48
C ARG A 96 4.23 9.53 8.69
N MET A 97 4.78 8.34 8.49
CA MET A 97 5.54 7.62 9.52
C MET A 97 7.03 7.63 9.11
N GLU A 98 7.88 8.11 10.00
CA GLU A 98 9.31 8.31 9.70
C GLU A 98 10.07 7.00 9.44
N ASN A 99 9.67 5.93 10.11
CA ASN A 99 10.35 4.64 10.02
C ASN A 99 9.83 3.74 8.89
N LEU A 100 8.91 4.23 8.08
CA LEU A 100 8.32 3.48 6.97
C LEU A 100 8.74 4.07 5.63
N PRO A 101 8.69 3.28 4.55
CA PRO A 101 8.86 3.82 3.20
C PRO A 101 7.87 4.95 2.93
N SER A 102 8.18 5.82 1.99
CA SER A 102 7.29 6.94 1.64
C SER A 102 5.94 6.48 1.09
N PHE A 103 5.89 5.33 0.42
CA PHE A 103 4.64 4.71 -0.02
C PHE A 103 4.17 3.70 1.03
N THR A 104 3.13 4.03 1.75
CA THR A 104 2.52 3.16 2.77
C THR A 104 1.11 2.72 2.40
N GLY A 105 0.64 3.09 1.22
CA GLY A 105 -0.68 2.78 0.72
C GLY A 105 -1.15 3.86 -0.24
N GLY A 106 -2.29 3.66 -0.85
CA GLY A 106 -2.84 4.61 -1.80
C GLY A 106 -3.77 3.94 -2.80
N VAL A 107 -3.85 4.52 -3.97
CA VAL A 107 -4.65 4.00 -5.08
C VAL A 107 -3.70 3.37 -6.10
N VAL A 108 -3.97 2.13 -6.43
CA VAL A 108 -3.16 1.36 -7.38
C VAL A 108 -4.07 0.82 -8.47
N GLY A 109 -3.68 0.97 -9.73
CA GLY A 109 -4.51 0.50 -10.82
C GLY A 109 -3.94 0.86 -12.18
N TYR A 110 -4.81 0.85 -13.19
CA TYR A 110 -4.42 1.15 -14.55
C TYR A 110 -5.56 1.81 -15.32
N PHE A 111 -5.19 2.52 -16.38
CA PHE A 111 -6.09 3.09 -17.36
C PHE A 111 -5.85 2.39 -18.70
N SER A 112 -6.92 1.98 -19.36
CA SER A 112 -6.84 1.38 -20.69
C SER A 112 -7.32 2.34 -21.77
#